data_85a6650eee9864c61fd672ffb563f150
#
_entry.id   85a6650eee9864c61fd672ffb563f150
#
_cell.length_a   1.000
_cell.length_b   1.000
_cell.length_c   1.000
_cell.angle_alpha   90.00
_cell.angle_beta   90.00
_cell.angle_gamma   90.00
#
_symmetry.space_group_name_H-M   'P 1'
#
loop_
_entity.id
_entity.type
_entity.pdbx_description
1 polymer ?
#
loop_
_entity_poly.entity_id
_entity_poly.type
_entity_poly.pdbx_seq_one_letter_code
_entity_poly.pdbx_strand_id
1 'polypeptide(L)'
;MKTKQTEVKYVEWLSAEVMHTASRNWMSELLFVKDEQLFFDDLIKSYTLKLIESKHFAKSKKIIDKLVKLAKETDKLISTIKKHEIDLEIMVNKKDELDEEENYKNAHRELIVLVAEYFENYRSIKKQLYKLIKGVIKEKKQKLLLQ
;
A
#
# COMPACT_ATOMS: atom_id res chain seq x y z
N MET A 1 -12.59 -9.58 -17.79
CA MET A 1 -13.23 -8.26 -17.69
C MET A 1 -14.62 -8.25 -17.11
N LYS A 2 -15.18 -9.42 -16.86
CA LYS A 2 -16.39 -9.57 -16.03
C LYS A 2 -16.18 -9.02 -14.62
N THR A 3 -14.93 -9.04 -14.10
CA THR A 3 -14.57 -8.55 -12.74
C THR A 3 -14.74 -7.04 -12.60
N LYS A 4 -14.36 -6.23 -13.60
CA LYS A 4 -14.51 -4.77 -13.57
C LYS A 4 -15.97 -4.33 -13.67
N GLN A 5 -16.76 -5.01 -14.48
CA GLN A 5 -18.20 -4.72 -14.60
C GLN A 5 -18.97 -5.14 -13.35
N THR A 6 -18.58 -6.25 -12.72
CA THR A 6 -19.18 -6.72 -11.47
C THR A 6 -18.83 -5.77 -10.33
N GLU A 7 -17.60 -5.27 -10.27
CA GLU A 7 -17.16 -4.30 -9.27
C GLU A 7 -17.90 -2.97 -9.44
N VAL A 8 -18.09 -2.47 -10.68
CA VAL A 8 -18.82 -1.23 -10.94
C VAL A 8 -20.30 -1.36 -10.56
N LYS A 9 -20.94 -2.46 -10.89
CA LYS A 9 -22.33 -2.74 -10.46
C LYS A 9 -22.45 -2.86 -8.94
N TYR A 10 -21.48 -3.50 -8.33
CA TYR A 10 -21.45 -3.66 -6.87
C TYR A 10 -21.31 -2.31 -6.17
N VAL A 11 -20.55 -1.39 -6.75
CA VAL A 11 -20.29 -0.06 -6.22
C VAL A 11 -21.54 0.83 -6.26
N GLU A 12 -22.44 0.65 -7.24
CA GLU A 12 -23.69 1.41 -7.33
C GLU A 12 -24.65 1.12 -6.18
N TRP A 13 -24.57 -0.05 -5.57
CA TRP A 13 -25.45 -0.50 -4.50
C TRP A 13 -24.79 -0.51 -3.12
N LEU A 14 -23.73 0.27 -2.92
CA LEU A 14 -22.99 0.31 -1.66
C LEU A 14 -23.84 0.89 -0.52
N SER A 15 -24.06 0.07 0.50
CA SER A 15 -24.63 0.53 1.75
C SER A 15 -23.55 1.16 2.64
N ALA A 16 -23.98 1.95 3.63
CA ALA A 16 -23.06 2.50 4.64
C ALA A 16 -22.26 1.41 5.34
N GLU A 17 -22.90 0.28 5.66
CA GLU A 17 -22.26 -0.86 6.31
C GLU A 17 -21.15 -1.48 5.44
N VAL A 18 -21.42 -1.69 4.14
CA VAL A 18 -20.45 -2.25 3.19
C VAL A 18 -19.27 -1.32 3.05
N MET A 19 -19.48 -0.01 2.92
CA MET A 19 -18.42 0.98 2.81
C MET A 19 -17.57 1.06 4.06
N HIS A 20 -18.21 0.98 5.23
CA HIS A 20 -17.51 0.96 6.51
C HIS A 20 -16.63 -0.28 6.65
N THR A 21 -17.14 -1.45 6.30
CA THR A 21 -16.38 -2.72 6.35
C THR A 21 -15.19 -2.66 5.42
N ALA A 22 -15.36 -2.15 4.20
CA ALA A 22 -14.26 -2.00 3.24
C ALA A 22 -13.17 -1.08 3.80
N SER A 23 -13.56 0.07 4.35
CA SER A 23 -12.62 1.05 4.92
C SER A 23 -11.85 0.46 6.12
N ARG A 24 -12.50 -0.31 6.96
CA ARG A 24 -11.85 -1.00 8.08
C ARG A 24 -10.83 -2.02 7.60
N ASN A 25 -11.16 -2.77 6.55
CA ASN A 25 -10.25 -3.75 5.96
C ASN A 25 -9.03 -3.05 5.35
N TRP A 26 -9.23 -1.95 4.62
CA TRP A 26 -8.12 -1.16 4.09
C TRP A 26 -7.22 -0.63 5.19
N MET A 27 -7.81 -0.10 6.25
CA MET A 27 -7.04 0.42 7.39
C MET A 27 -6.20 -0.68 8.04
N SER A 28 -6.77 -1.85 8.26
CA SER A 28 -6.07 -3.00 8.82
C SER A 28 -4.88 -3.40 7.95
N GLU A 29 -5.08 -3.50 6.64
CA GLU A 29 -4.02 -3.85 5.70
C GLU A 29 -2.92 -2.78 5.65
N LEU A 30 -3.29 -1.49 5.68
CA LEU A 30 -2.34 -0.39 5.66
C LEU A 30 -1.50 -0.32 6.94
N LEU A 31 -2.10 -0.59 8.08
CA LEU A 31 -1.37 -0.65 9.36
C LEU A 31 -0.38 -1.82 9.35
N PHE A 32 -0.76 -2.95 8.77
CA PHE A 32 0.14 -4.07 8.57
C PHE A 32 1.31 -3.69 7.65
N VAL A 33 1.03 -2.96 6.57
CA VAL A 33 2.08 -2.45 5.66
C VAL A 33 3.06 -1.55 6.41
N LYS A 34 2.58 -0.69 7.31
CA LYS A 34 3.47 0.16 8.13
C LYS A 34 4.43 -0.68 8.96
N ASP A 35 3.93 -1.72 9.61
CA ASP A 35 4.78 -2.63 10.38
C ASP A 35 5.79 -3.34 9.46
N GLU A 36 5.37 -3.78 8.31
CA GLU A 36 6.24 -4.43 7.34
C GLU A 36 7.31 -3.46 6.80
N GLN A 37 6.98 -2.19 6.63
CA GLN A 37 7.94 -1.16 6.22
C GLN A 37 9.05 -0.96 7.27
N LEU A 38 8.73 -1.03 8.55
CA LEU A 38 9.73 -1.01 9.62
C LEU A 38 10.68 -2.21 9.50
N PHE A 39 10.14 -3.36 9.20
CA PHE A 39 10.95 -4.57 8.96
C PHE A 39 11.86 -4.38 7.74
N PHE A 40 11.37 -3.78 6.67
CA PHE A 40 12.18 -3.50 5.47
C PHE A 40 13.33 -2.53 5.78
N ASP A 41 13.07 -1.50 6.59
CA ASP A 41 14.11 -0.56 7.02
C ASP A 41 15.21 -1.28 7.80
N ASP A 42 14.85 -2.16 8.71
CA ASP A 42 15.81 -2.95 9.49
C ASP A 42 16.60 -3.90 8.58
N LEU A 43 15.92 -4.52 7.62
CA LEU A 43 16.55 -5.42 6.65
C LEU A 43 17.59 -4.68 5.81
N ILE A 44 17.25 -3.50 5.32
CA ILE A 44 18.15 -2.66 4.51
C ILE A 44 19.35 -2.23 5.37
N LYS A 45 19.14 -1.80 6.59
CA LYS A 45 20.22 -1.44 7.52
C LYS A 45 21.16 -2.60 7.76
N SER A 46 20.63 -3.80 7.94
CA SER A 46 21.42 -5.01 8.14
C SER A 46 22.31 -5.35 6.94
N TYR A 47 21.91 -4.96 5.73
CA TYR A 47 22.64 -5.25 4.50
C TYR A 47 23.34 -4.02 3.91
N THR A 48 23.35 -2.88 4.60
CA THR A 48 23.90 -1.61 4.05
C THR A 48 25.30 -1.75 3.50
N LEU A 49 26.24 -2.29 4.27
CA LEU A 49 27.63 -2.45 3.82
C LEU A 49 27.74 -3.38 2.60
N LYS A 50 27.01 -4.48 2.63
CA LYS A 50 27.00 -5.45 1.53
C LYS A 50 26.40 -4.86 0.26
N LEU A 51 25.37 -4.02 0.40
CA LEU A 51 24.76 -3.31 -0.73
C LEU A 51 25.72 -2.31 -1.35
N ILE A 52 26.43 -1.53 -0.53
CA ILE A 52 27.42 -0.55 -0.99
C ILE A 52 28.56 -1.22 -1.77
N GLU A 53 29.03 -2.36 -1.30
CA GLU A 53 30.13 -3.11 -1.90
C GLU A 53 29.71 -4.01 -3.08
N SER A 54 28.39 -4.15 -3.30
CA SER A 54 27.89 -5.06 -4.32
C SER A 54 27.74 -4.39 -5.69
N LYS A 55 27.64 -5.23 -6.72
CA LYS A 55 27.27 -4.80 -8.08
C LYS A 55 25.85 -4.25 -8.15
N HIS A 56 25.05 -4.43 -7.10
CA HIS A 56 23.64 -4.01 -7.03
C HIS A 56 23.44 -2.62 -6.40
N PHE A 57 24.51 -1.89 -6.13
CA PHE A 57 24.44 -0.60 -5.42
C PHE A 57 23.50 0.42 -6.09
N ALA A 58 23.63 0.63 -7.38
CA ALA A 58 22.78 1.56 -8.13
C ALA A 58 21.31 1.15 -8.08
N LYS A 59 21.05 -0.15 -8.18
CA LYS A 59 19.70 -0.73 -8.10
C LYS A 59 19.10 -0.58 -6.71
N SER A 60 19.93 -0.75 -5.66
CA SER A 60 19.52 -0.59 -4.28
C SER A 60 19.05 0.84 -3.97
N LYS A 61 19.77 1.85 -4.49
CA LYS A 61 19.36 3.25 -4.33
C LYS A 61 17.96 3.51 -4.87
N LYS A 62 17.66 2.99 -6.07
CA LYS A 62 16.34 3.16 -6.69
C LYS A 62 15.24 2.52 -5.85
N ILE A 63 15.49 1.33 -5.31
CA ILE A 63 14.51 0.61 -4.48
C ILE A 63 14.30 1.35 -3.16
N ILE A 64 15.36 1.82 -2.52
CA ILE A 64 15.29 2.61 -1.28
C ILE A 64 14.47 3.89 -1.50
N ASP A 65 14.69 4.60 -2.60
CA ASP A 65 13.92 5.80 -2.94
C ASP A 65 12.44 5.48 -3.13
N LYS A 66 12.12 4.37 -3.78
CA LYS A 66 10.73 3.89 -3.92
C LYS A 66 10.10 3.56 -2.58
N LEU A 67 10.85 2.96 -1.65
CA LEU A 67 10.38 2.64 -0.31
C LEU A 67 10.10 3.90 0.51
N VAL A 68 10.96 4.91 0.43
CA VAL A 68 10.76 6.20 1.11
C VAL A 68 9.49 6.88 0.58
N LYS A 69 9.31 6.90 -0.73
CA LYS A 69 8.10 7.46 -1.35
C LYS A 69 6.86 6.69 -0.94
N LEU A 70 6.94 5.36 -0.94
CA LEU A 70 5.85 4.48 -0.54
C LEU A 70 5.42 4.73 0.91
N ALA A 71 6.37 4.94 1.83
CA ALA A 71 6.07 5.24 3.23
C ALA A 71 5.24 6.51 3.38
N LYS A 72 5.56 7.55 2.60
CA LYS A 72 4.79 8.80 2.58
C LYS A 72 3.39 8.59 2.00
N GLU A 73 3.27 7.81 0.94
CA GLU A 73 1.97 7.47 0.32
C GLU A 73 1.11 6.66 1.28
N THR A 74 1.70 5.75 2.04
CA THR A 74 1.01 4.95 3.06
C THR A 74 0.39 5.84 4.13
N ASP A 75 1.16 6.76 4.69
CA ASP A 75 0.69 7.69 5.72
C ASP A 75 -0.43 8.59 5.20
N LYS A 76 -0.28 9.09 3.98
CA LYS A 76 -1.30 9.90 3.33
C LYS A 76 -2.60 9.14 3.12
N LEU A 77 -2.50 7.90 2.65
CA LEU A 77 -3.67 7.05 2.41
C LEU A 77 -4.38 6.69 3.72
N ILE A 78 -3.64 6.40 4.78
CA ILE A 78 -4.20 6.16 6.11
C ILE A 78 -5.00 7.39 6.58
N SER A 79 -4.44 8.59 6.45
CA SER A 79 -5.12 9.83 6.81
C SER A 79 -6.39 10.04 5.99
N THR A 80 -6.33 9.76 4.69
CA THR A 80 -7.48 9.87 3.78
C THR A 80 -8.60 8.92 4.19
N ILE A 81 -8.27 7.67 4.54
CA ILE A 81 -9.27 6.68 4.96
C ILE A 81 -9.87 7.02 6.32
N LYS A 82 -9.07 7.53 7.26
CA LYS A 82 -9.58 8.02 8.56
C LYS A 82 -10.61 9.11 8.36
N LYS A 83 -10.31 10.09 7.50
CA LYS A 83 -11.25 11.18 7.19
C LYS A 83 -12.51 10.63 6.52
N HIS A 84 -12.35 9.68 5.60
CA HIS A 84 -13.47 9.03 4.90
C HIS A 84 -14.42 8.34 5.89
N GLU A 85 -13.89 7.68 6.91
CA GLU A 85 -14.68 7.06 7.98
C GLU A 85 -15.44 8.09 8.83
N ILE A 86 -14.79 9.23 9.15
CA ILE A 86 -15.43 10.33 9.86
C ILE A 86 -16.57 10.91 9.03
N ASP A 87 -16.33 11.12 7.73
CA ASP A 87 -17.35 11.62 6.80
C ASP A 87 -18.54 10.68 6.69
N LEU A 88 -18.31 9.37 6.74
CA LEU A 88 -19.38 8.36 6.75
C LEU A 88 -20.25 8.49 8.00
N GLU A 89 -19.62 8.64 9.17
CA GLU A 89 -20.34 8.79 10.43
C GLU A 89 -21.22 10.05 10.41
N ILE A 90 -20.69 11.17 9.90
CA ILE A 90 -21.44 12.41 9.74
C ILE A 90 -22.61 12.22 8.78
N MET A 91 -22.39 11.54 7.64
CA MET A 91 -23.42 11.28 6.63
C MET A 91 -24.56 10.43 7.19
N VAL A 92 -24.24 9.39 7.95
CA VAL A 92 -25.25 8.49 8.54
C VAL A 92 -26.13 9.23 9.54
N ASN A 93 -25.56 10.21 10.27
CA ASN A 93 -26.30 11.03 11.25
C ASN A 93 -27.18 12.11 10.59
N LYS A 94 -26.88 12.51 9.33
CA LYS A 94 -27.66 13.47 8.56
C LYS A 94 -28.51 12.77 7.51
N LYS A 95 -29.59 12.13 7.90
CA LYS A 95 -30.36 11.17 7.08
C LYS A 95 -31.05 11.71 5.82
N ASP A 96 -31.09 13.04 5.60
CA ASP A 96 -31.97 13.63 4.56
C ASP A 96 -31.23 14.34 3.41
N GLU A 97 -29.91 14.25 3.30
CA GLU A 97 -29.15 14.92 2.24
C GLU A 97 -28.65 13.93 1.19
N LEU A 98 -29.46 13.71 0.16
CA LEU A 98 -29.16 12.79 -0.95
C LEU A 98 -27.87 13.16 -1.70
N ASP A 99 -27.58 14.49 -1.81
CA ASP A 99 -26.39 14.97 -2.50
C ASP A 99 -25.10 14.61 -1.74
N GLU A 100 -25.10 14.71 -0.42
CA GLU A 100 -23.96 14.32 0.41
C GLU A 100 -23.72 12.81 0.35
N GLU A 101 -24.79 12.02 0.32
CA GLU A 101 -24.71 10.57 0.18
C GLU A 101 -24.05 10.19 -1.15
N GLU A 102 -24.46 10.80 -2.25
CA GLU A 102 -23.91 10.52 -3.56
C GLU A 102 -22.46 10.96 -3.65
N ASN A 103 -22.11 12.13 -3.10
CA ASN A 103 -20.74 12.61 -3.03
C ASN A 103 -19.84 11.66 -2.23
N TYR A 104 -20.34 11.14 -1.12
CA TYR A 104 -19.60 10.17 -0.31
C TYR A 104 -19.37 8.86 -1.09
N LYS A 105 -20.38 8.35 -1.77
CA LYS A 105 -20.27 7.13 -2.59
C LYS A 105 -19.25 7.34 -3.72
N ASN A 106 -19.24 8.50 -4.36
CA ASN A 106 -18.27 8.83 -5.39
C ASN A 106 -16.84 8.85 -4.83
N ALA A 107 -16.65 9.45 -3.67
CA ALA A 107 -15.35 9.46 -2.97
C ALA A 107 -14.92 8.03 -2.63
N HIS A 108 -15.86 7.18 -2.21
CA HIS A 108 -15.59 5.78 -1.90
C HIS A 108 -15.16 5.00 -3.15
N ARG A 109 -15.82 5.23 -4.29
CA ARG A 109 -15.46 4.62 -5.58
C ARG A 109 -14.04 4.99 -5.99
N GLU A 110 -13.67 6.25 -5.83
CA GLU A 110 -12.30 6.73 -6.10
C GLU A 110 -11.29 6.04 -5.18
N LEU A 111 -11.63 5.87 -3.91
CA LEU A 111 -10.77 5.17 -2.95
C LEU A 111 -10.58 3.70 -3.28
N ILE A 112 -11.60 3.02 -3.78
CA ILE A 112 -11.49 1.61 -4.23
C ILE A 112 -10.36 1.49 -5.26
N VAL A 113 -10.35 2.37 -6.25
CA VAL A 113 -9.33 2.36 -7.31
C VAL A 113 -7.96 2.74 -6.75
N LEU A 114 -7.89 3.80 -5.95
CA LEU A 114 -6.64 4.29 -5.37
C LEU A 114 -5.98 3.25 -4.48
N VAL A 115 -6.77 2.58 -3.63
CA VAL A 115 -6.28 1.52 -2.72
C VAL A 115 -5.77 0.33 -3.52
N ALA A 116 -6.50 -0.09 -4.56
CA ALA A 116 -6.08 -1.19 -5.42
C ALA A 116 -4.75 -0.89 -6.12
N GLU A 117 -4.58 0.30 -6.67
CA GLU A 117 -3.34 0.74 -7.31
C GLU A 117 -2.18 0.81 -6.31
N TYR A 118 -2.47 1.31 -5.11
CA TYR A 118 -1.48 1.37 -4.03
C TYR A 118 -0.95 -0.01 -3.69
N PHE A 119 -1.82 -0.99 -3.46
CA PHE A 119 -1.40 -2.35 -3.09
C PHE A 119 -0.68 -3.06 -4.23
N GLU A 120 -1.05 -2.82 -5.47
CA GLU A 120 -0.33 -3.36 -6.63
C GLU A 120 1.10 -2.82 -6.67
N ASN A 121 1.27 -1.52 -6.50
CA ASN A 121 2.58 -0.87 -6.43
C ASN A 121 3.40 -1.38 -5.24
N TYR A 122 2.78 -1.52 -4.08
CA TYR A 122 3.41 -2.06 -2.87
C TYR A 122 3.97 -3.46 -3.13
N ARG A 123 3.15 -4.36 -3.70
CA ARG A 123 3.60 -5.72 -4.01
C ARG A 123 4.77 -5.73 -4.99
N SER A 124 4.76 -4.85 -5.98
CA SER A 124 5.84 -4.72 -6.95
C SER A 124 7.15 -4.31 -6.29
N ILE A 125 7.12 -3.29 -5.44
CA ILE A 125 8.30 -2.80 -4.71
C ILE A 125 8.83 -3.87 -3.75
N LYS A 126 7.95 -4.54 -3.05
CA LYS A 126 8.28 -5.64 -2.14
C LYS A 126 9.02 -6.77 -2.88
N LYS A 127 8.53 -7.17 -4.05
CA LYS A 127 9.20 -8.18 -4.89
C LYS A 127 10.59 -7.72 -5.33
N GLN A 128 10.73 -6.45 -5.71
CA GLN A 128 12.02 -5.88 -6.09
C GLN A 128 13.01 -5.89 -4.94
N LEU A 129 12.55 -5.54 -3.72
CA LEU A 129 13.39 -5.56 -2.54
C LEU A 129 13.87 -6.97 -2.21
N TYR A 130 12.98 -7.95 -2.19
CA TYR A 130 13.36 -9.34 -1.91
C TYR A 130 14.33 -9.90 -2.95
N LYS A 131 14.11 -9.58 -4.22
CA LYS A 131 15.01 -10.00 -5.29
C LYS A 131 16.41 -9.38 -5.11
N LEU A 132 16.46 -8.11 -4.73
CA LEU A 132 17.72 -7.41 -4.44
C LEU A 132 18.47 -8.10 -3.29
N ILE A 133 17.81 -8.34 -2.18
CA ILE A 133 18.43 -8.96 -0.99
C ILE A 133 18.90 -10.39 -1.30
N LYS A 134 18.11 -11.16 -2.02
CA LYS A 134 18.51 -12.51 -2.48
C LYS A 134 19.77 -12.44 -3.35
N GLY A 135 19.86 -11.46 -4.24
CA GLY A 135 21.04 -11.25 -5.10
C GLY A 135 22.29 -10.94 -4.29
N VAL A 136 22.17 -10.10 -3.27
CA VAL A 136 23.27 -9.73 -2.39
C VAL A 136 23.73 -10.94 -1.55
N ILE A 137 22.80 -11.72 -1.03
CA ILE A 137 23.11 -12.94 -0.28
C ILE A 137 23.85 -13.95 -1.17
N LYS A 138 23.35 -14.15 -2.38
CA LYS A 138 23.97 -15.07 -3.35
C LYS A 138 25.39 -14.62 -3.71
N GLU A 139 25.62 -13.35 -3.95
CA GLU A 139 26.93 -12.77 -4.25
C GLU A 139 27.90 -13.01 -3.09
N LYS A 140 27.48 -12.80 -1.86
CA LYS A 140 28.29 -13.06 -0.67
C LYS A 140 28.67 -14.53 -0.56
N LYS A 141 27.73 -15.46 -0.79
CA LYS A 141 28.01 -16.90 -0.77
C LYS A 141 29.04 -17.29 -1.82
N GLN A 142 28.94 -16.75 -3.03
CA GLN A 142 29.91 -16.98 -4.10
C GLN A 142 31.32 -16.50 -3.71
N LYS A 143 31.44 -15.31 -3.12
CA LYS A 143 32.73 -14.79 -2.65
C LYS A 143 33.35 -15.67 -1.57
N LEU A 144 32.54 -16.19 -0.65
CA LEU A 144 33.02 -17.12 0.40
C LEU A 144 33.52 -18.44 -0.19
N LEU A 145 32.88 -18.93 -1.25
CA LEU A 145 33.29 -20.18 -1.90
C LEU A 145 34.60 -20.04 -2.69
N LEU A 146 34.93 -18.83 -3.11
CA LEU A 146 36.15 -18.54 -3.85
C LEU A 146 37.37 -18.25 -2.96
N GLN A 147 37.15 -18.12 -1.67
CA GLN A 147 38.23 -18.00 -0.66
C GLN A 147 38.66 -19.39 -0.21
#